data_b26c7eafcbe82d43e59e37eea5ea1f6d
#
_entry.id   b26c7eafcbe82d43e59e37eea5ea1f6d
#
_cell.length_a   1.000
_cell.length_b   1.000
_cell.length_c   1.000
_cell.angle_alpha   90.00
_cell.angle_beta   90.00
_cell.angle_gamma   90.00
#
_symmetry.space_group_name_H-M   'P 1'
#
loop_
_entity.id
_entity.type
_entity.pdbx_description
1 polymer ?
#
loop_
_entity_poly.entity_id
_entity_poly.type
_entity_poly.pdbx_seq_one_letter_code
_entity_poly.pdbx_strand_id
1 'polypeptide(L)'
;MGISGTLPAIIILNRDVQGVVSSVTSFLSSHKINIATMKLHRDARGGYATMVLELDSVGEPVTLEEIKAVHPAIVRAMAIPEVQ
;
A
#
# COMPACT_ATOMS: atom_id res chain seq x y z
N MET A 1 -22.41 -7.62 -12.58
CA MET A 1 -22.07 -7.27 -12.38
C MET A 1 -21.33 -6.93 -11.90
N GLY A 2 -21.04 -7.11 -11.77
CA GLY A 2 -20.15 -6.90 -11.30
C GLY A 2 -19.85 -5.82 -10.72
N ILE A 3 -19.40 -5.69 -10.12
CA ILE A 3 -19.18 -4.75 -9.63
C ILE A 3 -18.22 -4.18 -9.79
N SER A 4 -18.11 -4.07 -10.32
CA SER A 4 -17.17 -3.49 -10.71
C SER A 4 -16.71 -2.44 -9.99
N GLY A 5 -15.97 -1.76 -9.97
CA GLY A 5 -15.56 -0.63 -9.24
C GLY A 5 -14.78 -0.91 -8.00
N THR A 6 -14.77 -2.13 -7.58
CA THR A 6 -14.01 -2.49 -6.39
C THR A 6 -12.58 -2.77 -6.80
N LEU A 7 -11.67 -1.96 -6.31
CA LEU A 7 -10.26 -2.12 -6.61
C LEU A 7 -9.56 -2.80 -5.45
N PRO A 8 -8.56 -3.62 -5.75
CA PRO A 8 -7.75 -4.15 -4.66
C PRO A 8 -7.02 -3.01 -3.96
N ALA A 9 -6.79 -3.20 -2.68
CA ALA A 9 -6.13 -2.19 -1.88
C ALA A 9 -5.08 -2.83 -1.00
N ILE A 10 -4.05 -2.06 -0.73
CA ILE A 10 -3.00 -2.45 0.20
C ILE A 10 -3.04 -1.45 1.34
N ILE A 11 -3.06 -1.96 2.56
CA ILE A 11 -3.03 -1.12 3.75
C ILE A 11 -1.71 -1.38 4.44
N ILE A 12 -0.97 -0.30 4.68
CA ILE A 12 0.34 -0.39 5.28
C ILE A 12 0.36 0.42 6.56
N LEU A 13 0.71 -0.23 7.65
CA LEU A 13 0.97 0.45 8.91
C LEU A 13 2.47 0.64 9.04
N ASN A 14 2.91 1.88 9.20
CA ASN A 14 4.33 2.18 9.26
C ASN A 14 4.60 3.28 10.27
N ARG A 15 5.84 3.38 10.67
CA ARG A 15 6.25 4.51 11.46
C ARG A 15 6.28 5.74 10.57
N ASP A 16 5.90 6.87 11.13
CA ASP A 16 5.78 8.10 10.35
C ASP A 16 7.15 8.73 10.21
N VAL A 17 7.94 8.18 9.31
CA VAL A 17 9.28 8.69 9.03
C VAL A 17 9.40 8.97 7.54
N GLN A 18 10.39 9.76 7.22
CA GLN A 18 10.63 10.15 5.86
C GLN A 18 11.00 8.96 5.00
N GLY A 19 10.57 8.99 3.76
CA GLY A 19 11.01 8.01 2.78
C GLY A 19 10.15 6.77 2.66
N VAL A 20 9.23 6.53 3.60
CA VAL A 20 8.40 5.33 3.51
C VAL A 20 7.48 5.39 2.31
N VAL A 21 6.81 6.54 2.12
CA VAL A 21 5.87 6.68 1.01
C VAL A 21 6.59 6.49 -0.32
N SER A 22 7.71 7.18 -0.50
CA SER A 22 8.40 7.08 -1.77
C SER A 22 8.98 5.68 -1.99
N SER A 23 9.41 5.00 -0.94
CA SER A 23 9.89 3.64 -1.08
C SER A 23 8.79 2.71 -1.55
N VAL A 24 7.61 2.84 -0.95
CA VAL A 24 6.48 1.99 -1.31
C VAL A 24 6.02 2.28 -2.74
N THR A 25 5.85 3.55 -3.09
CA THR A 25 5.37 3.88 -4.42
C THR A 25 6.38 3.48 -5.50
N SER A 26 7.67 3.65 -5.21
CA SER A 26 8.69 3.21 -6.17
C SER A 26 8.69 1.70 -6.35
N PHE A 27 8.51 0.97 -5.25
CA PHE A 27 8.46 -0.48 -5.33
C PHE A 27 7.30 -0.93 -6.19
N LEU A 28 6.11 -0.37 -5.95
CA LEU A 28 4.93 -0.75 -6.71
C LEU A 28 5.09 -0.37 -8.17
N SER A 29 5.64 0.79 -8.43
CA SER A 29 5.85 1.23 -9.80
C SER A 29 6.81 0.30 -10.53
N SER A 30 7.85 -0.15 -9.85
CA SER A 30 8.82 -1.04 -10.48
C SER A 30 8.22 -2.39 -10.82
N HIS A 31 7.11 -2.75 -10.17
CA HIS A 31 6.39 -3.97 -10.48
C HIS A 31 5.19 -3.73 -11.38
N LYS A 32 5.15 -2.55 -11.99
CA LYS A 32 4.10 -2.19 -12.95
C LYS A 32 2.71 -2.19 -12.32
N ILE A 33 2.67 -1.85 -11.05
CA ILE A 33 1.42 -1.72 -10.33
C ILE A 33 1.08 -0.24 -10.29
N ASN A 34 -0.09 0.10 -10.79
CA ASN A 34 -0.53 1.47 -10.85
C ASN A 34 -1.45 1.79 -9.69
N ILE A 35 -1.14 2.86 -8.99
CA ILE A 35 -1.92 3.28 -7.83
C ILE A 35 -2.98 4.26 -8.29
N ALA A 36 -4.24 3.91 -8.05
CA ALA A 36 -5.35 4.79 -8.39
C ALA A 36 -5.51 5.90 -7.37
N THR A 37 -5.49 5.56 -6.10
CA THR A 37 -5.59 6.54 -5.03
C THR A 37 -4.68 6.13 -3.89
N MET A 38 -4.25 7.12 -3.14
CA MET A 38 -3.46 6.88 -1.94
C MET A 38 -3.93 7.83 -0.86
N LYS A 39 -4.17 7.27 0.32
CA LYS A 39 -4.53 8.06 1.48
C LYS A 39 -3.55 7.77 2.58
N LEU A 40 -3.17 8.81 3.29
CA LEU A 40 -2.22 8.71 4.38
C LEU A 40 -2.86 9.28 5.63
N HIS A 41 -2.98 8.46 6.65
CA HIS A 41 -3.53 8.88 7.94
C HIS A 41 -2.42 8.83 8.96
N ARG A 42 -2.13 9.95 9.55
CA ARG A 42 -1.09 10.06 10.55
C ARG A 42 -1.68 10.06 11.93
N ASP A 43 -1.03 9.31 12.81
CA ASP A 43 -1.39 9.31 14.21
C ASP A 43 -0.44 10.26 14.92
N ALA A 44 -0.94 11.43 15.26
CA ALA A 44 -0.10 12.46 15.85
C ALA A 44 0.50 12.05 17.18
N ARG A 45 -0.09 11.07 17.84
CA ARG A 45 0.39 10.68 19.15
C ARG A 45 1.41 9.59 19.12
N GLY A 46 1.25 8.63 18.24
CA GLY A 46 2.07 7.45 18.29
C GLY A 46 3.25 7.44 17.36
N GLY A 47 3.33 8.43 16.47
CA GLY A 47 4.40 8.42 15.49
C GLY A 47 4.23 7.36 14.43
N TYR A 48 3.00 6.91 14.22
CA TYR A 48 2.69 5.92 13.19
C TYR A 48 1.79 6.54 12.15
N ALA A 49 1.74 5.88 11.00
CA ALA A 49 0.87 6.31 9.92
C ALA A 49 0.29 5.07 9.24
N THR A 50 -0.89 5.23 8.67
CA THR A 50 -1.53 4.18 7.90
C THR A 50 -1.67 4.67 6.48
N MET A 51 -1.14 3.88 5.54
CA MET A 51 -1.24 4.17 4.13
C MET A 51 -2.28 3.24 3.52
N VAL A 52 -3.22 3.80 2.77
CA VAL A 52 -4.20 3.00 2.06
C VAL A 52 -4.00 3.27 0.57
N LEU A 53 -3.65 2.24 -0.16
CA LEU A 53 -3.33 2.34 -1.57
C LEU A 53 -4.33 1.52 -2.36
N GLU A 54 -5.17 2.19 -3.13
CA GLU A 54 -6.06 1.49 -4.04
C GLU A 54 -5.38 1.35 -5.38
N LEU A 55 -5.39 0.15 -5.92
CA LEU A 55 -4.60 -0.17 -7.11
C LEU A 55 -5.49 -0.15 -8.34
N ASP A 56 -5.03 0.55 -9.36
CA ASP A 56 -5.76 0.66 -10.61
C ASP A 56 -5.47 -0.54 -11.49
N SER A 57 -4.25 -0.99 -11.49
CA SER A 57 -3.88 -2.18 -12.23
C SER A 57 -2.78 -2.88 -11.47
N VAL A 58 -2.77 -4.20 -11.59
CA VAL A 58 -1.76 -5.01 -10.95
C VAL A 58 -0.93 -5.65 -12.05
N GLY A 59 0.32 -5.25 -12.14
CA GLY A 59 1.21 -5.80 -13.15
C GLY A 59 1.78 -7.12 -12.69
N GLU A 60 2.93 -7.06 -12.05
CA GLU A 60 3.58 -8.26 -11.57
C GLU A 60 3.11 -8.56 -10.15
N PRO A 61 2.91 -9.85 -9.83
CA PRO A 61 2.46 -10.16 -8.48
C PRO A 61 3.52 -9.83 -7.44
N VAL A 62 3.06 -9.34 -6.31
CA VAL A 62 3.95 -9.06 -5.18
C VAL A 62 3.30 -9.67 -3.94
N THR A 63 4.14 -10.03 -2.97
CA THR A 63 3.65 -10.57 -1.73
C THR A 63 3.68 -9.50 -0.66
N LEU A 64 2.90 -9.71 0.39
CA LEU A 64 2.92 -8.78 1.51
C LEU A 64 4.28 -8.75 2.18
N GLU A 65 4.98 -9.85 2.14
CA GLU A 65 6.31 -9.90 2.73
C GLU A 65 7.29 -9.04 1.97
N GLU A 66 7.18 -9.02 0.65
CA GLU A 66 8.00 -8.14 -0.15
C GLU A 66 7.70 -6.68 0.18
N ILE A 67 6.43 -6.36 0.37
CA ILE A 67 6.05 -5.00 0.70
C ILE A 67 6.63 -4.61 2.05
N LYS A 68 6.55 -5.49 3.03
CA LYS A 68 7.12 -5.19 4.33
C LYS A 68 8.62 -4.99 4.28
N ALA A 69 9.28 -5.63 3.35
CA ALA A 69 10.73 -5.52 3.23
C ALA A 69 11.18 -4.26 2.53
N VAL A 70 10.24 -3.48 1.98
CA VAL A 70 10.58 -2.28 1.23
C VAL A 70 11.26 -1.23 2.10
N HIS A 71 10.83 -1.14 3.35
CA HIS A 71 11.39 -0.14 4.25
C HIS A 71 11.28 -0.67 5.69
N PRO A 72 12.33 -0.48 6.49
CA PRO A 72 12.30 -1.02 7.86
C PRO A 72 11.25 -0.38 8.76
N ALA A 73 10.72 0.78 8.39
CA ALA A 73 9.69 1.42 9.18
C ALA A 73 8.31 0.80 8.97
N ILE A 74 8.15 -0.09 8.01
CA ILE A 74 6.87 -0.75 7.80
C ILE A 74 6.67 -1.81 8.85
N VAL A 75 5.57 -1.69 9.59
CA VAL A 75 5.26 -2.60 10.67
C VAL A 75 4.38 -3.74 10.18
N ARG A 76 3.43 -3.42 9.31
CA ARG A 76 2.44 -4.39 8.90
C ARG A 76 1.91 -4.02 7.52
N ALA A 77 1.62 -5.02 6.74
CA ALA A 77 1.00 -4.81 5.44
C ALA A 77 -0.14 -5.79 5.29
N MET A 78 -1.25 -5.31 4.72
CA MET A 78 -2.42 -6.13 4.49
C MET A 78 -2.93 -5.84 3.10
N ALA A 79 -3.56 -6.82 2.50
CA ALA A 79 -4.20 -6.65 1.21
C ALA A 79 -5.68 -6.90 1.37
N ILE A 80 -6.46 -6.06 0.74
CA ILE A 80 -7.90 -6.26 0.70
C ILE A 80 -8.23 -6.76 -0.69
N PRO A 81 -8.66 -8.00 -0.80
CA PRO A 81 -8.98 -8.54 -2.10
C PRO A 81 -10.24 -7.91 -2.65
N GLU A 82 -10.38 -8.03 -3.93
CA GLU A 82 -11.56 -7.56 -4.58
C GLU A 82 -12.78 -8.28 -4.08
N VAL A 83 -13.84 -7.54 -3.89
CA VAL A 83 -15.10 -8.13 -3.45
C VAL A 83 -15.82 -8.69 -4.66
N GLN A 84 -16.34 -9.88 -4.49
CA GLN A 84 -17.06 -10.48 -5.58
C GLN A 84 -18.51 -10.31 -5.49
#